data_61f5eb8f6dc6517983bbd0422a9b9c95
#
_entry.id   61f5eb8f6dc6517983bbd0422a9b9c95
#
_cell.length_a   1.000
_cell.length_b   1.000
_cell.length_c   1.000
_cell.angle_alpha   90.00
_cell.angle_beta   90.00
_cell.angle_gamma   90.00
#
_symmetry.space_group_name_H-M   'P 1'
#
loop_
_entity.id
_entity.type
_entity.pdbx_description
1 polymer ?
#
loop_
_entity_poly.entity_id
_entity_poly.type
_entity_poly.pdbx_seq_one_letter_code
_entity_poly.pdbx_strand_id
1 'polypeptide(L)'
;MGVEGRPLSILIVCQYFSPENFGVNAIVAELQQRGHSVTVLTGMPNYPSGVFVDGYGGWKVRRETWNGAMVIRVPIIARGRSSRLKLALNYLSYAISASILAPFLVKTRPDVILVYQLSPVTMALPAIVLKLIKGSKVLLWVQDIWPESLRATGIIKNPLIVGSVKFVVRLIYRDSSIIAVQSRRFIDFIRPLATRASDIRYLPNTADRFYRPVEVAPDATERKFFRPGFNILFAGNLGSAQGLETVLGAIMQLKDHKNIQWIFVGDGRCRGWLEHQVREHGLSDNVQILGAFPPERMPYFFALADVLLLSLRDELIFSLTVPSKLQTYLACGRPVLGAISGEAANILSTASAGLAAPPDAPERLAEMALTMSRMPRERLKELGDAALEYQRREFDRDHWLDCLEDWLRELSEQPRAS
;
A
#
# COMPACT_ATOMS: atom_id res chain seq x y z
N MET A 1 3.95 -14.02 24.53
CA MET A 1 3.06 -15.08 25.07
C MET A 1 1.79 -14.98 24.24
N GLY A 2 1.59 -15.89 23.29
CA GLY A 2 0.38 -15.89 22.45
C GLY A 2 -0.85 -16.15 23.32
N VAL A 3 -1.90 -15.38 23.08
CA VAL A 3 -3.21 -15.62 23.67
C VAL A 3 -3.65 -17.01 23.19
N GLU A 4 -3.73 -18.01 24.10
CA GLU A 4 -4.27 -19.33 23.84
C GLU A 4 -5.79 -19.25 23.59
N GLY A 5 -6.16 -18.67 22.46
CA GLY A 5 -7.55 -18.66 21.99
C GLY A 5 -7.76 -19.76 20.95
N ARG A 6 -9.00 -20.28 20.86
CA ARG A 6 -9.34 -21.26 19.80
C ARG A 6 -8.99 -20.70 18.41
N PRO A 7 -8.57 -21.54 17.44
CA PRO A 7 -8.46 -21.16 16.05
C PRO A 7 -9.77 -20.59 15.51
N LEU A 8 -9.69 -19.46 14.81
CA LEU A 8 -10.85 -18.85 14.14
C LEU A 8 -10.96 -19.33 12.69
N SER A 9 -12.19 -19.42 12.21
CA SER A 9 -12.51 -19.54 10.79
C SER A 9 -12.69 -18.12 10.22
N ILE A 10 -11.67 -17.61 9.50
CA ILE A 10 -11.64 -16.25 8.97
C ILE A 10 -11.90 -16.28 7.47
N LEU A 11 -12.90 -15.51 7.01
CA LEU A 11 -13.07 -15.25 5.59
C LEU A 11 -12.44 -13.89 5.25
N ILE A 12 -11.48 -13.89 4.34
CA ILE A 12 -10.88 -12.65 3.82
C ILE A 12 -11.50 -12.34 2.46
N VAL A 13 -12.05 -11.14 2.32
CA VAL A 13 -12.65 -10.65 1.08
C VAL A 13 -11.74 -9.56 0.50
N CYS A 14 -11.22 -9.79 -0.69
CA CYS A 14 -10.38 -8.85 -1.43
C CYS A 14 -10.52 -9.10 -2.93
N GLN A 15 -10.43 -8.05 -3.76
CA GLN A 15 -10.53 -8.23 -5.22
C GLN A 15 -9.24 -8.80 -5.81
N TYR A 16 -8.08 -8.47 -5.24
CA TYR A 16 -6.75 -8.84 -5.70
C TYR A 16 -6.05 -9.70 -4.66
N PHE A 17 -5.45 -10.78 -5.11
CA PHE A 17 -4.71 -11.73 -4.27
C PHE A 17 -3.64 -12.45 -5.10
N SER A 18 -2.67 -13.12 -4.45
CA SER A 18 -1.63 -13.90 -5.13
C SER A 18 -2.15 -14.62 -6.40
N PRO A 19 -1.40 -14.62 -7.53
CA PRO A 19 0.00 -14.22 -7.68
C PRO A 19 0.22 -12.70 -7.79
N GLU A 20 -0.83 -11.89 -7.68
CA GLU A 20 -0.73 -10.45 -7.60
C GLU A 20 -0.14 -10.05 -6.24
N ASN A 21 0.84 -9.13 -6.23
CA ASN A 21 1.54 -8.74 -5.01
C ASN A 21 0.83 -7.59 -4.29
N PHE A 22 0.07 -7.93 -3.26
CA PHE A 22 -0.63 -6.99 -2.38
C PHE A 22 -0.40 -7.35 -0.90
N GLY A 23 -0.47 -6.37 0.00
CA GLY A 23 -0.24 -6.55 1.43
C GLY A 23 -1.13 -7.61 2.10
N VAL A 24 -2.33 -7.86 1.53
CA VAL A 24 -3.23 -8.91 2.01
C VAL A 24 -2.61 -10.31 1.94
N ASN A 25 -1.68 -10.57 1.01
CA ASN A 25 -1.01 -11.86 0.90
C ASN A 25 -0.21 -12.17 2.19
N ALA A 26 0.52 -11.18 2.69
CA ALA A 26 1.27 -11.31 3.93
C ALA A 26 0.34 -11.48 5.15
N ILE A 27 -0.80 -10.78 5.20
CA ILE A 27 -1.81 -10.94 6.27
C ILE A 27 -2.39 -12.36 6.28
N VAL A 28 -2.72 -12.92 5.11
CA VAL A 28 -3.19 -14.31 4.99
C VAL A 28 -2.15 -15.29 5.51
N ALA A 29 -0.90 -15.14 5.10
CA ALA A 29 0.20 -16.01 5.53
C ALA A 29 0.41 -15.96 7.06
N GLU A 30 0.40 -14.76 7.66
CA GLU A 30 0.55 -14.55 9.10
C GLU A 30 -0.61 -15.17 9.90
N LEU A 31 -1.86 -14.96 9.47
CA LEU A 31 -3.01 -15.54 10.16
C LEU A 31 -3.01 -17.07 10.07
N GLN A 32 -2.55 -17.65 8.96
CA GLN A 32 -2.33 -19.09 8.82
C GLN A 32 -1.23 -19.60 9.77
N GLN A 33 -0.10 -18.90 9.86
CA GLN A 33 1.01 -19.25 10.77
C GLN A 33 0.59 -19.18 12.24
N ARG A 34 -0.36 -18.30 12.59
CA ARG A 34 -0.97 -18.18 13.92
C ARG A 34 -2.03 -19.27 14.20
N GLY A 35 -2.24 -20.20 13.26
CA GLY A 35 -3.11 -21.37 13.42
C GLY A 35 -4.57 -21.14 13.07
N HIS A 36 -4.94 -19.99 12.47
CA HIS A 36 -6.31 -19.75 12.02
C HIS A 36 -6.63 -20.51 10.71
N SER A 37 -7.91 -20.88 10.52
CA SER A 37 -8.40 -21.39 9.25
C SER A 37 -8.82 -20.23 8.35
N VAL A 38 -8.02 -19.92 7.32
CA VAL A 38 -8.27 -18.78 6.42
C VAL A 38 -8.85 -19.23 5.09
N THR A 39 -9.96 -18.62 4.69
CA THR A 39 -10.50 -18.71 3.33
C THR A 39 -10.44 -17.33 2.69
N VAL A 40 -9.95 -17.24 1.45
CA VAL A 40 -9.87 -16.00 0.67
C VAL A 40 -10.91 -16.04 -0.45
N LEU A 41 -11.79 -15.04 -0.50
CA LEU A 41 -12.71 -14.79 -1.61
C LEU A 41 -12.17 -13.66 -2.46
N THR A 42 -11.77 -13.95 -3.72
CA THR A 42 -11.09 -13.01 -4.58
C THR A 42 -11.49 -13.14 -6.04
N GLY A 43 -11.03 -12.25 -6.89
CA GLY A 43 -11.20 -12.32 -8.35
C GLY A 43 -10.14 -13.16 -9.05
N MET A 44 -10.31 -13.36 -10.36
CA MET A 44 -9.25 -13.90 -11.22
C MET A 44 -8.12 -12.86 -11.37
N PRO A 45 -6.83 -13.25 -11.22
CA PRO A 45 -5.72 -12.30 -11.23
C PRO A 45 -5.53 -11.68 -12.62
N ASN A 46 -5.42 -10.34 -12.65
CA ASN A 46 -5.27 -9.56 -13.90
C ASN A 46 -4.51 -8.23 -13.70
N TYR A 47 -3.95 -8.00 -12.52
CA TYR A 47 -3.14 -6.82 -12.20
C TYR A 47 -1.64 -7.20 -12.21
N PRO A 48 -0.72 -6.31 -12.64
CA PRO A 48 -0.94 -4.96 -13.17
C PRO A 48 -1.18 -4.92 -14.69
N SER A 49 -0.96 -6.00 -15.41
CA SER A 49 -0.94 -6.08 -16.89
C SER A 49 -2.28 -5.73 -17.55
N GLY A 50 -3.39 -5.88 -16.82
CA GLY A 50 -4.75 -5.67 -17.31
C GLY A 50 -5.31 -6.86 -18.10
N VAL A 51 -4.54 -7.93 -18.25
CA VAL A 51 -4.95 -9.22 -18.81
C VAL A 51 -4.85 -10.30 -17.75
N PHE A 52 -5.59 -11.37 -17.89
CA PHE A 52 -5.49 -12.49 -16.95
C PHE A 52 -4.08 -13.07 -16.97
N VAL A 53 -3.61 -13.45 -15.79
CA VAL A 53 -2.36 -14.22 -15.63
C VAL A 53 -2.55 -15.59 -16.30
N ASP A 54 -1.50 -16.14 -16.90
CA ASP A 54 -1.54 -17.42 -17.58
C ASP A 54 -2.11 -18.53 -16.68
N GLY A 55 -3.00 -19.33 -17.26
CA GLY A 55 -3.74 -20.35 -16.55
C GLY A 55 -4.97 -19.86 -15.74
N TYR A 56 -5.24 -18.55 -15.74
CA TYR A 56 -6.43 -17.96 -15.13
C TYR A 56 -7.35 -17.33 -16.18
N GLY A 57 -8.59 -17.07 -15.76
CA GLY A 57 -9.62 -16.46 -16.62
C GLY A 57 -10.82 -17.38 -16.85
N GLY A 58 -11.70 -16.95 -17.78
CA GLY A 58 -12.97 -17.66 -18.05
C GLY A 58 -14.06 -17.37 -17.02
N TRP A 59 -15.21 -18.07 -17.20
CA TRP A 59 -16.43 -17.83 -16.41
C TRP A 59 -16.65 -18.86 -15.31
N LYS A 60 -15.66 -19.74 -15.04
CA LYS A 60 -15.74 -20.78 -14.02
C LYS A 60 -15.15 -20.31 -12.70
N VAL A 61 -15.79 -20.69 -11.60
CA VAL A 61 -15.20 -20.55 -10.26
C VAL A 61 -13.99 -21.46 -10.15
N ARG A 62 -12.90 -20.96 -9.56
CA ARG A 62 -11.70 -21.74 -9.28
C ARG A 62 -11.50 -21.85 -7.77
N ARG A 63 -11.09 -23.03 -7.32
CA ARG A 63 -10.63 -23.27 -5.94
C ARG A 63 -9.21 -23.78 -5.98
N GLU A 64 -8.39 -23.20 -5.13
CA GLU A 64 -6.98 -23.55 -5.00
C GLU A 64 -6.51 -23.36 -3.56
N THR A 65 -5.34 -23.89 -3.23
CA THR A 65 -4.72 -23.69 -1.91
C THR A 65 -3.49 -22.82 -2.08
N TRP A 66 -3.34 -21.84 -1.20
CA TRP A 66 -2.17 -20.97 -1.16
C TRP A 66 -1.67 -20.85 0.28
N ASN A 67 -0.44 -21.30 0.57
CA ASN A 67 0.15 -21.32 1.92
C ASN A 67 -0.81 -21.88 3.00
N GLY A 68 -1.54 -22.93 2.68
CA GLY A 68 -2.53 -23.56 3.57
C GLY A 68 -3.91 -22.90 3.58
N ALA A 69 -4.08 -21.67 3.08
CA ALA A 69 -5.36 -21.00 2.95
C ALA A 69 -6.15 -21.51 1.74
N MET A 70 -7.47 -21.68 1.89
CA MET A 70 -8.35 -21.95 0.75
C MET A 70 -8.62 -20.66 -0.02
N VAL A 71 -8.36 -20.65 -1.32
CA VAL A 71 -8.64 -19.50 -2.20
C VAL A 71 -9.79 -19.82 -3.13
N ILE A 72 -10.83 -19.00 -3.07
CA ILE A 72 -12.02 -19.09 -3.94
C ILE A 72 -12.00 -17.90 -4.89
N ARG A 73 -11.79 -18.17 -6.19
CA ARG A 73 -11.78 -17.14 -7.22
C ARG A 73 -13.08 -17.15 -7.98
N VAL A 74 -13.70 -15.97 -8.03
CA VAL A 74 -14.92 -15.76 -8.83
C VAL A 74 -14.55 -15.21 -10.22
N PRO A 75 -15.38 -15.49 -11.24
CA PRO A 75 -15.19 -14.92 -12.57
C PRO A 75 -15.37 -13.40 -12.55
N ILE A 76 -14.52 -12.73 -13.30
CA ILE A 76 -14.54 -11.26 -13.48
C ILE A 76 -14.21 -10.92 -14.92
N ILE A 77 -14.49 -9.68 -15.30
CA ILE A 77 -14.01 -9.11 -16.57
C ILE A 77 -12.59 -8.54 -16.33
N ALA A 78 -11.63 -8.87 -17.18
CA ALA A 78 -10.27 -8.34 -17.05
C ALA A 78 -10.26 -6.80 -17.18
N ARG A 79 -9.43 -6.12 -16.37
CA ARG A 79 -9.44 -4.65 -16.27
C ARG A 79 -8.96 -3.92 -17.52
N GLY A 80 -8.28 -4.61 -18.45
CA GLY A 80 -7.69 -4.01 -19.63
C GLY A 80 -6.46 -3.14 -19.32
N ARG A 81 -5.70 -2.79 -20.36
CA ARG A 81 -4.43 -2.05 -20.20
C ARG A 81 -4.64 -0.54 -19.97
N SER A 82 -5.63 0.08 -20.63
CA SER A 82 -5.84 1.55 -20.60
C SER A 82 -7.30 1.99 -20.68
N SER A 83 -8.26 1.07 -20.78
CA SER A 83 -9.68 1.38 -20.93
C SER A 83 -10.36 1.65 -19.60
N ARG A 84 -10.86 2.88 -19.40
CA ARG A 84 -11.65 3.27 -18.22
C ARG A 84 -12.92 2.44 -18.09
N LEU A 85 -13.57 2.11 -19.22
CA LEU A 85 -14.77 1.28 -19.24
C LEU A 85 -14.45 -0.15 -18.76
N LYS A 86 -13.38 -0.77 -19.28
CA LYS A 86 -12.96 -2.11 -18.83
C LYS A 86 -12.60 -2.13 -17.35
N LEU A 87 -11.98 -1.06 -16.84
CA LEU A 87 -11.69 -0.93 -15.42
C LEU A 87 -12.99 -0.88 -14.59
N ALA A 88 -13.97 -0.08 -15.00
CA ALA A 88 -15.27 -0.02 -14.34
C ALA A 88 -16.01 -1.38 -14.38
N LEU A 89 -16.00 -2.05 -15.53
CA LEU A 89 -16.58 -3.39 -15.68
C LEU A 89 -15.85 -4.44 -14.84
N ASN A 90 -14.53 -4.36 -14.72
CA ASN A 90 -13.76 -5.23 -13.84
C ASN A 90 -14.23 -5.09 -12.37
N TYR A 91 -14.39 -3.86 -11.91
CA TYR A 91 -14.86 -3.57 -10.55
C TYR A 91 -16.28 -4.06 -10.29
N LEU A 92 -17.19 -3.74 -11.20
CA LEU A 92 -18.59 -4.16 -11.09
C LEU A 92 -18.75 -5.67 -11.21
N SER A 93 -18.03 -6.31 -12.14
CA SER A 93 -18.11 -7.76 -12.32
C SER A 93 -17.65 -8.53 -11.07
N TYR A 94 -16.61 -8.07 -10.37
CA TYR A 94 -16.21 -8.64 -9.09
C TYR A 94 -17.31 -8.48 -8.03
N ALA A 95 -17.78 -7.24 -7.84
CA ALA A 95 -18.80 -6.95 -6.84
C ALA A 95 -20.07 -7.80 -7.04
N ILE A 96 -20.53 -7.94 -8.30
CA ILE A 96 -21.72 -8.70 -8.65
C ILE A 96 -21.47 -10.22 -8.50
N SER A 97 -20.44 -10.74 -9.18
CA SER A 97 -20.20 -12.19 -9.20
C SER A 97 -19.88 -12.72 -7.80
N ALA A 98 -19.05 -12.00 -7.02
CA ALA A 98 -18.73 -12.39 -5.66
C ALA A 98 -19.96 -12.30 -4.73
N SER A 99 -20.79 -11.26 -4.85
CA SER A 99 -22.00 -11.12 -4.03
C SER A 99 -23.03 -12.22 -4.30
N ILE A 100 -23.21 -12.63 -5.55
CA ILE A 100 -24.16 -13.68 -5.93
C ILE A 100 -23.63 -15.08 -5.58
N LEU A 101 -22.34 -15.32 -5.84
CA LEU A 101 -21.77 -16.66 -5.72
C LEU A 101 -21.28 -16.99 -4.30
N ALA A 102 -20.81 -16.00 -3.53
CA ALA A 102 -20.23 -16.24 -2.21
C ALA A 102 -21.14 -17.01 -1.25
N PRO A 103 -22.47 -16.76 -1.15
CA PRO A 103 -23.35 -17.53 -0.28
C PRO A 103 -23.32 -19.04 -0.52
N PHE A 104 -23.11 -19.46 -1.77
CA PHE A 104 -23.07 -20.87 -2.20
C PHE A 104 -21.65 -21.45 -2.14
N LEU A 105 -20.63 -20.62 -2.32
CA LEU A 105 -19.24 -21.04 -2.39
C LEU A 105 -18.59 -21.17 -1.02
N VAL A 106 -18.90 -20.25 -0.10
CA VAL A 106 -18.48 -20.26 1.30
C VAL A 106 -19.44 -21.15 2.08
N LYS A 107 -19.20 -22.46 2.06
CA LYS A 107 -20.12 -23.44 2.62
C LYS A 107 -20.28 -23.34 4.14
N THR A 108 -19.16 -23.22 4.83
CA THR A 108 -19.12 -23.03 6.29
C THR A 108 -19.34 -21.57 6.63
N ARG A 109 -19.99 -21.34 7.76
CA ARG A 109 -20.09 -19.99 8.30
C ARG A 109 -18.75 -19.58 8.89
N PRO A 110 -18.12 -18.48 8.43
CA PRO A 110 -16.92 -17.96 9.07
C PRO A 110 -17.27 -17.35 10.44
N ASP A 111 -16.35 -17.45 11.40
CA ASP A 111 -16.48 -16.76 12.68
C ASP A 111 -16.50 -15.24 12.47
N VAL A 112 -15.66 -14.75 11.56
CA VAL A 112 -15.54 -13.32 11.22
C VAL A 112 -15.15 -13.14 9.75
N ILE A 113 -15.52 -12.00 9.17
CA ILE A 113 -15.17 -11.59 7.81
C ILE A 113 -14.22 -10.39 7.90
N LEU A 114 -13.02 -10.51 7.35
CA LEU A 114 -12.08 -9.43 7.15
C LEU A 114 -12.15 -8.95 5.70
N VAL A 115 -12.47 -7.69 5.48
CA VAL A 115 -12.40 -7.06 4.16
C VAL A 115 -11.12 -6.23 4.06
N TYR A 116 -10.20 -6.62 3.21
CA TYR A 116 -9.01 -5.81 2.89
C TYR A 116 -9.37 -4.89 1.72
N GLN A 117 -9.90 -3.70 2.04
CA GLN A 117 -10.54 -2.82 1.06
C GLN A 117 -9.53 -1.92 0.35
N LEU A 118 -9.06 -2.38 -0.80
CA LEU A 118 -8.40 -1.56 -1.82
C LEU A 118 -9.45 -0.80 -2.66
N SER A 119 -9.04 -0.23 -3.77
CA SER A 119 -9.97 0.26 -4.79
C SER A 119 -10.51 -0.89 -5.67
N PRO A 120 -11.82 -0.93 -5.88
CA PRO A 120 -12.89 -0.03 -5.47
C PRO A 120 -13.53 -0.41 -4.12
N VAL A 121 -14.24 0.53 -3.50
CA VAL A 121 -14.99 0.25 -2.25
C VAL A 121 -16.07 -0.83 -2.43
N THR A 122 -16.61 -0.99 -3.63
CA THR A 122 -17.65 -1.99 -3.95
C THR A 122 -17.18 -3.45 -3.78
N MET A 123 -15.86 -3.67 -3.68
CA MET A 123 -15.32 -4.99 -3.34
C MET A 123 -15.73 -5.49 -1.95
N ALA A 124 -16.22 -4.62 -1.07
CA ALA A 124 -16.74 -5.00 0.24
C ALA A 124 -18.18 -5.56 0.19
N LEU A 125 -18.94 -5.34 -0.89
CA LEU A 125 -20.34 -5.78 -1.00
C LEU A 125 -20.54 -7.28 -0.76
N PRO A 126 -19.70 -8.21 -1.26
CA PRO A 126 -19.83 -9.63 -0.96
C PRO A 126 -19.79 -9.95 0.55
N ALA A 127 -18.97 -9.22 1.32
CA ALA A 127 -18.90 -9.37 2.77
C ALA A 127 -20.20 -8.92 3.45
N ILE A 128 -20.81 -7.83 2.98
CA ILE A 128 -22.10 -7.36 3.51
C ILE A 128 -23.21 -8.36 3.19
N VAL A 129 -23.24 -8.91 1.97
CA VAL A 129 -24.19 -9.98 1.61
C VAL A 129 -24.02 -11.21 2.50
N LEU A 130 -22.78 -11.64 2.74
CA LEU A 130 -22.49 -12.78 3.62
C LEU A 130 -22.85 -12.49 5.08
N LYS A 131 -22.64 -11.27 5.57
CA LYS A 131 -23.11 -10.83 6.89
C LYS A 131 -24.61 -11.02 7.02
N LEU A 132 -25.39 -10.55 6.04
CA LEU A 132 -26.86 -10.65 6.06
C LEU A 132 -27.35 -12.10 6.00
N ILE A 133 -26.69 -12.96 5.21
CA ILE A 133 -27.14 -14.36 5.03
C ILE A 133 -26.60 -15.28 6.12
N LYS A 134 -25.36 -15.08 6.56
CA LYS A 134 -24.67 -15.97 7.49
C LYS A 134 -24.54 -15.41 8.91
N GLY A 135 -24.84 -14.12 9.12
CA GLY A 135 -24.77 -13.44 10.41
C GLY A 135 -23.34 -13.25 10.97
N SER A 136 -22.29 -13.41 10.14
CA SER A 136 -20.91 -13.17 10.56
C SER A 136 -20.61 -11.67 10.63
N LYS A 137 -19.85 -11.25 11.63
CA LYS A 137 -19.43 -9.83 11.77
C LYS A 137 -18.38 -9.47 10.75
N VAL A 138 -18.31 -8.18 10.39
CA VAL A 138 -17.38 -7.65 9.36
C VAL A 138 -16.44 -6.65 9.98
N LEU A 139 -15.13 -6.91 9.85
CA LEU A 139 -14.06 -5.93 10.00
C LEU A 139 -13.68 -5.43 8.61
N LEU A 140 -13.87 -4.14 8.37
CA LEU A 140 -13.50 -3.46 7.12
C LEU A 140 -12.18 -2.72 7.32
N TRP A 141 -11.11 -3.18 6.67
CA TRP A 141 -9.81 -2.48 6.71
C TRP A 141 -9.66 -1.60 5.47
N VAL A 142 -9.86 -0.30 5.67
CA VAL A 142 -9.88 0.71 4.61
C VAL A 142 -8.44 1.09 4.22
N GLN A 143 -8.06 0.74 3.00
CA GLN A 143 -6.76 1.09 2.40
C GLN A 143 -6.87 2.32 1.49
N ASP A 144 -8.08 2.64 1.03
CA ASP A 144 -8.33 3.71 0.06
C ASP A 144 -9.67 4.39 0.32
N ILE A 145 -9.70 5.73 0.33
CA ILE A 145 -10.89 6.51 0.65
C ILE A 145 -11.73 6.76 -0.59
N TRP A 146 -12.99 6.35 -0.53
CA TRP A 146 -13.99 6.59 -1.56
C TRP A 146 -15.09 7.52 -1.05
N PRO A 147 -15.58 8.48 -1.88
CA PRO A 147 -15.29 8.68 -3.31
C PRO A 147 -14.06 9.57 -3.63
N GLU A 148 -13.27 10.00 -2.65
CA GLU A 148 -12.17 10.94 -2.82
C GLU A 148 -11.13 10.44 -3.83
N SER A 149 -10.79 9.14 -3.80
CA SER A 149 -9.90 8.50 -4.77
C SER A 149 -10.43 8.56 -6.21
N LEU A 150 -11.75 8.52 -6.40
CA LEU A 150 -12.35 8.72 -7.72
C LEU A 150 -12.18 10.15 -8.23
N ARG A 151 -12.29 11.13 -7.32
CA ARG A 151 -12.11 12.55 -7.66
C ARG A 151 -10.68 12.84 -8.06
N ALA A 152 -9.71 12.30 -7.31
CA ALA A 152 -8.29 12.45 -7.58
C ALA A 152 -7.88 11.90 -8.95
N THR A 153 -8.51 10.81 -9.41
CA THR A 153 -8.27 10.27 -10.75
C THR A 153 -8.87 11.11 -11.89
N GLY A 154 -9.72 12.11 -11.56
CA GLY A 154 -10.43 12.93 -12.54
C GLY A 154 -11.42 12.16 -13.43
N ILE A 155 -11.66 10.87 -13.11
CA ILE A 155 -12.45 9.97 -13.96
C ILE A 155 -13.94 10.31 -13.88
N ILE A 156 -14.43 10.72 -12.71
CA ILE A 156 -15.86 10.97 -12.47
C ILE A 156 -16.07 12.37 -11.92
N LYS A 157 -16.64 13.24 -12.73
CA LYS A 157 -17.05 14.61 -12.36
C LYS A 157 -18.57 14.73 -12.14
N ASN A 158 -19.36 13.75 -12.58
CA ASN A 158 -20.83 13.79 -12.50
C ASN A 158 -21.28 13.65 -11.05
N PRO A 159 -22.02 14.66 -10.47
CA PRO A 159 -22.44 14.66 -9.09
C PRO A 159 -23.41 13.52 -8.75
N LEU A 160 -24.20 13.04 -9.69
CA LEU A 160 -25.12 11.92 -9.47
C LEU A 160 -24.34 10.62 -9.25
N ILE A 161 -23.29 10.39 -10.03
CA ILE A 161 -22.43 9.20 -9.86
C ILE A 161 -21.68 9.27 -8.52
N VAL A 162 -21.13 10.44 -8.18
CA VAL A 162 -20.48 10.64 -6.87
C VAL A 162 -21.48 10.42 -5.72
N GLY A 163 -22.73 10.89 -5.87
CA GLY A 163 -23.81 10.68 -4.91
C GLY A 163 -24.13 9.19 -4.72
N SER A 164 -24.25 8.45 -5.82
CA SER A 164 -24.51 7.00 -5.80
C SER A 164 -23.36 6.25 -5.12
N VAL A 165 -22.11 6.59 -5.43
CA VAL A 165 -20.94 6.01 -4.76
C VAL A 165 -20.94 6.33 -3.27
N LYS A 166 -21.23 7.57 -2.87
CA LYS A 166 -21.39 7.96 -1.45
C LYS A 166 -22.45 7.13 -0.74
N PHE A 167 -23.57 6.86 -1.41
CA PHE A 167 -24.62 6.01 -0.84
C PHE A 167 -24.10 4.59 -0.57
N VAL A 168 -23.41 3.98 -1.55
CA VAL A 168 -22.82 2.65 -1.38
C VAL A 168 -21.77 2.64 -0.26
N VAL A 169 -20.91 3.67 -0.18
CA VAL A 169 -19.93 3.82 0.91
C VAL A 169 -20.62 3.86 2.27
N ARG A 170 -21.67 4.68 2.42
CA ARG A 170 -22.45 4.76 3.67
C ARG A 170 -23.06 3.40 4.06
N LEU A 171 -23.59 2.67 3.08
CA LEU A 171 -24.15 1.34 3.32
C LEU A 171 -23.07 0.39 3.86
N ILE A 172 -21.91 0.34 3.19
CA ILE A 172 -20.80 -0.51 3.60
C ILE A 172 -20.30 -0.16 5.00
N TYR A 173 -20.09 1.13 5.28
CA TYR A 173 -19.61 1.59 6.60
C TYR A 173 -20.63 1.32 7.70
N ARG A 174 -21.92 1.55 7.45
CA ARG A 174 -22.99 1.25 8.39
C ARG A 174 -23.03 -0.22 8.78
N ASP A 175 -22.83 -1.10 7.80
CA ASP A 175 -22.93 -2.54 8.00
C ASP A 175 -21.60 -3.21 8.40
N SER A 176 -20.52 -2.44 8.53
CA SER A 176 -19.26 -2.89 9.11
C SER A 176 -19.29 -2.78 10.63
N SER A 177 -18.84 -3.83 11.34
CA SER A 177 -18.80 -3.85 12.81
C SER A 177 -17.63 -3.04 13.36
N ILE A 178 -16.45 -3.19 12.73
CA ILE A 178 -15.26 -2.37 12.95
C ILE A 178 -14.81 -1.81 11.60
N ILE A 179 -14.43 -0.54 11.57
CA ILE A 179 -13.79 0.11 10.43
C ILE A 179 -12.35 0.41 10.83
N ALA A 180 -11.40 -0.40 10.36
CA ALA A 180 -9.99 -0.17 10.56
C ALA A 180 -9.45 0.75 9.46
N VAL A 181 -8.57 1.69 9.80
CA VAL A 181 -8.03 2.70 8.86
C VAL A 181 -6.51 2.69 8.87
N GLN A 182 -5.90 2.71 7.69
CA GLN A 182 -4.44 2.67 7.55
C GLN A 182 -3.75 4.02 7.83
N SER A 183 -4.52 5.12 7.91
CA SER A 183 -4.03 6.45 8.24
C SER A 183 -4.96 7.13 9.24
N ARG A 184 -4.41 7.86 10.20
CA ARG A 184 -5.21 8.61 11.19
C ARG A 184 -6.08 9.68 10.52
N ARG A 185 -5.60 10.31 9.44
CA ARG A 185 -6.35 11.30 8.66
C ARG A 185 -7.57 10.71 7.94
N PHE A 186 -7.63 9.39 7.73
CA PHE A 186 -8.81 8.76 7.16
C PHE A 186 -10.04 8.88 8.06
N ILE A 187 -9.84 8.96 9.39
CA ILE A 187 -10.92 9.05 10.38
C ILE A 187 -11.83 10.25 10.09
N ASP A 188 -11.26 11.42 9.77
CA ASP A 188 -12.00 12.65 9.52
C ASP A 188 -12.90 12.56 8.27
N PHE A 189 -12.47 11.75 7.28
CA PHE A 189 -13.24 11.52 6.04
C PHE A 189 -14.27 10.41 6.18
N ILE A 190 -14.00 9.40 7.01
CA ILE A 190 -14.90 8.26 7.22
C ILE A 190 -16.01 8.62 8.21
N ARG A 191 -15.70 9.33 9.28
CA ARG A 191 -16.66 9.68 10.36
C ARG A 191 -17.95 10.32 9.86
N PRO A 192 -17.96 11.27 8.92
CA PRO A 192 -19.20 11.86 8.37
C PRO A 192 -20.04 10.90 7.51
N LEU A 193 -19.44 9.79 7.04
CA LEU A 193 -20.11 8.80 6.21
C LEU A 193 -20.53 7.56 7.02
N ALA A 194 -19.87 7.30 8.14
CA ALA A 194 -20.20 6.24 9.08
C ALA A 194 -21.37 6.62 9.99
N THR A 195 -21.94 5.64 10.67
CA THR A 195 -22.93 5.91 11.73
C THR A 195 -22.23 6.40 13.01
N ARG A 196 -23.01 7.03 13.94
CA ARG A 196 -22.47 7.41 15.24
C ARG A 196 -21.97 6.22 16.08
N ALA A 197 -22.55 5.05 15.87
CA ALA A 197 -22.18 3.81 16.53
C ALA A 197 -21.03 3.05 15.85
N SER A 198 -20.52 3.54 14.72
CA SER A 198 -19.42 2.87 14.01
C SER A 198 -18.13 2.97 14.83
N ASP A 199 -17.53 1.81 15.08
CA ASP A 199 -16.22 1.69 15.74
C ASP A 199 -15.11 1.86 14.70
N ILE A 200 -14.43 3.01 14.77
CA ILE A 200 -13.33 3.35 13.84
C ILE A 200 -12.01 3.23 14.59
N ARG A 201 -11.16 2.30 14.18
CA ARG A 201 -9.87 2.01 14.81
C ARG A 201 -8.71 2.25 13.84
N TYR A 202 -7.59 2.72 14.37
CA TYR A 202 -6.36 2.87 13.59
C TYR A 202 -5.65 1.51 13.47
N LEU A 203 -5.37 1.08 12.24
CA LEU A 203 -4.60 -0.10 11.91
C LEU A 203 -3.68 0.24 10.72
N PRO A 204 -2.46 0.70 10.98
CA PRO A 204 -1.54 1.05 9.90
C PRO A 204 -1.09 -0.17 9.11
N ASN A 205 -0.69 0.04 7.87
CA ASN A 205 0.13 -0.94 7.17
C ASN A 205 1.50 -1.01 7.85
N THR A 206 2.17 -2.14 7.71
CA THR A 206 3.50 -2.37 8.26
C THR A 206 4.43 -2.88 7.18
N ALA A 207 5.73 -2.65 7.33
CA ALA A 207 6.73 -3.23 6.44
C ALA A 207 6.79 -4.76 6.59
N ASP A 208 7.12 -5.46 5.50
CA ASP A 208 7.38 -6.89 5.58
C ASP A 208 8.67 -7.16 6.38
N ARG A 209 8.75 -8.33 7.04
CA ARG A 209 9.81 -8.68 8.00
C ARG A 209 11.23 -8.62 7.43
N PHE A 210 11.39 -8.75 6.11
CA PHE A 210 12.71 -8.64 5.48
C PHE A 210 13.21 -7.20 5.37
N TYR A 211 12.33 -6.19 5.46
CA TYR A 211 12.74 -4.79 5.56
C TYR A 211 13.28 -4.48 6.95
N ARG A 212 14.59 -4.52 7.05
CA ARG A 212 15.35 -4.26 8.29
C ARG A 212 16.74 -3.74 7.93
N PRO A 213 17.46 -3.14 8.86
CA PRO A 213 18.87 -2.83 8.67
C PRO A 213 19.66 -4.10 8.33
N VAL A 214 20.48 -4.03 7.30
CA VAL A 214 21.35 -5.13 6.87
C VAL A 214 22.78 -4.64 6.67
N GLU A 215 23.74 -5.52 6.95
CA GLU A 215 25.13 -5.31 6.56
C GLU A 215 25.32 -5.78 5.11
N VAL A 216 26.02 -4.96 4.33
CA VAL A 216 26.27 -5.27 2.91
C VAL A 216 27.70 -5.74 2.75
N ALA A 217 27.86 -6.99 2.35
CA ALA A 217 29.18 -7.59 2.10
C ALA A 217 30.00 -6.77 1.10
N PRO A 218 31.34 -6.77 1.20
CA PRO A 218 32.21 -6.01 0.30
C PRO A 218 32.04 -6.37 -1.18
N ASP A 219 31.70 -7.61 -1.48
CA ASP A 219 31.51 -8.18 -2.83
C ASP A 219 30.05 -8.17 -3.29
N ALA A 220 29.13 -7.57 -2.52
CA ALA A 220 27.70 -7.50 -2.87
C ALA A 220 27.50 -6.81 -4.23
N THR A 221 26.67 -7.43 -5.06
CA THR A 221 26.42 -6.97 -6.44
C THR A 221 25.77 -5.59 -6.53
N GLU A 222 25.10 -5.16 -5.49
CA GLU A 222 24.46 -3.84 -5.40
C GLU A 222 25.48 -2.71 -5.35
N ARG A 223 26.68 -2.94 -4.77
CA ARG A 223 27.70 -1.90 -4.62
C ARG A 223 28.14 -1.27 -5.94
N LYS A 224 28.11 -2.02 -7.04
CA LYS A 224 28.48 -1.52 -8.37
C LYS A 224 27.60 -0.38 -8.89
N PHE A 225 26.43 -0.21 -8.32
CA PHE A 225 25.49 0.86 -8.70
C PHE A 225 25.69 2.15 -7.89
N PHE A 226 26.48 2.10 -6.82
CA PHE A 226 26.73 3.24 -5.95
C PHE A 226 28.10 3.84 -6.27
N ARG A 227 28.12 5.13 -6.55
CA ARG A 227 29.33 5.89 -6.84
C ARG A 227 29.84 6.59 -5.57
N PRO A 228 31.14 6.95 -5.52
CA PRO A 228 31.62 7.85 -4.47
C PRO A 228 30.82 9.14 -4.44
N GLY A 229 30.46 9.61 -3.24
CA GLY A 229 29.66 10.80 -3.04
C GLY A 229 28.40 10.55 -2.22
N PHE A 230 27.39 11.38 -2.41
CA PHE A 230 26.10 11.32 -1.70
C PHE A 230 25.05 10.67 -2.61
N ASN A 231 24.53 9.53 -2.19
CA ASN A 231 23.65 8.69 -2.98
C ASN A 231 22.20 8.80 -2.47
N ILE A 232 21.30 9.34 -3.28
CA ILE A 232 19.87 9.48 -3.05
C ILE A 232 19.16 8.36 -3.82
N LEU A 233 18.46 7.46 -3.13
CA LEU A 233 17.84 6.30 -3.74
C LEU A 233 16.32 6.37 -3.69
N PHE A 234 15.68 6.26 -4.84
CA PHE A 234 14.25 5.98 -4.98
C PHE A 234 14.04 4.50 -5.28
N ALA A 235 13.12 3.83 -4.57
CA ALA A 235 12.76 2.46 -4.87
C ALA A 235 11.25 2.29 -5.03
N GLY A 236 10.83 1.60 -6.09
CA GLY A 236 9.44 1.20 -6.32
C GLY A 236 8.89 1.56 -7.70
N ASN A 237 7.55 1.60 -7.81
CA ASN A 237 6.87 1.88 -9.07
C ASN A 237 7.16 3.30 -9.56
N LEU A 238 7.69 3.44 -10.79
CA LEU A 238 7.88 4.71 -11.50
C LEU A 238 6.57 5.11 -12.20
N GLY A 239 5.55 5.42 -11.39
CA GLY A 239 4.22 5.80 -11.87
C GLY A 239 3.92 7.28 -11.73
N SER A 240 2.82 7.73 -12.34
CA SER A 240 2.40 9.14 -12.34
C SER A 240 2.12 9.72 -10.94
N ALA A 241 1.80 8.88 -9.95
CA ALA A 241 1.57 9.30 -8.58
C ALA A 241 2.84 9.79 -7.86
N GLN A 242 4.02 9.50 -8.41
CA GLN A 242 5.29 9.75 -7.72
C GLN A 242 5.84 11.18 -7.88
N GLY A 243 5.18 12.06 -8.66
CA GLY A 243 5.66 13.44 -8.86
C GLY A 243 7.10 13.49 -9.40
N LEU A 244 7.43 12.61 -10.37
CA LEU A 244 8.79 12.50 -10.91
C LEU A 244 9.23 13.78 -11.61
N GLU A 245 8.31 14.64 -12.03
CA GLU A 245 8.55 15.96 -12.58
C GLU A 245 9.25 16.88 -11.57
N THR A 246 8.77 16.86 -10.32
CA THR A 246 9.39 17.61 -9.20
C THR A 246 10.80 17.11 -8.91
N VAL A 247 10.97 15.78 -8.90
CA VAL A 247 12.29 15.18 -8.68
C VAL A 247 13.25 15.55 -9.80
N LEU A 248 12.81 15.46 -11.06
CA LEU A 248 13.62 15.88 -12.21
C LEU A 248 14.02 17.35 -12.12
N GLY A 249 13.07 18.22 -11.77
CA GLY A 249 13.36 19.66 -11.57
C GLY A 249 14.44 19.92 -10.51
N ALA A 250 14.40 19.16 -9.40
CA ALA A 250 15.45 19.25 -8.37
C ALA A 250 16.82 18.73 -8.87
N ILE A 251 16.82 17.62 -9.63
CA ILE A 251 18.04 17.07 -10.23
C ILE A 251 18.67 18.08 -11.20
N MET A 252 17.85 18.75 -12.02
CA MET A 252 18.34 19.77 -12.97
C MET A 252 19.02 20.95 -12.27
N GLN A 253 18.52 21.37 -11.11
CA GLN A 253 19.14 22.44 -10.30
C GLN A 253 20.47 21.99 -9.67
N LEU A 254 20.62 20.71 -9.41
CA LEU A 254 21.83 20.12 -8.81
C LEU A 254 22.75 19.44 -9.83
N LYS A 255 22.57 19.68 -11.14
CA LYS A 255 23.32 19.01 -12.20
C LYS A 255 24.85 19.20 -12.11
N ASP A 256 25.28 20.36 -11.59
CA ASP A 256 26.70 20.69 -11.43
C ASP A 256 27.33 20.10 -10.15
N HIS A 257 26.49 19.59 -9.23
CA HIS A 257 26.91 18.87 -8.03
C HIS A 257 27.17 17.38 -8.35
N LYS A 258 28.30 17.09 -9.02
CA LYS A 258 28.63 15.73 -9.50
C LYS A 258 28.81 14.70 -8.38
N ASN A 259 28.98 15.14 -7.16
CA ASN A 259 29.04 14.30 -5.96
C ASN A 259 27.66 13.88 -5.45
N ILE A 260 26.54 14.40 -5.99
CA ILE A 260 25.17 13.99 -5.66
C ILE A 260 24.67 13.06 -6.75
N GLN A 261 24.34 11.82 -6.37
CA GLN A 261 23.86 10.76 -7.26
C GLN A 261 22.42 10.42 -6.95
N TRP A 262 21.60 10.30 -8.00
CA TRP A 262 20.20 9.92 -7.92
C TRP A 262 20.02 8.53 -8.55
N ILE A 263 19.59 7.56 -7.76
CA ILE A 263 19.49 6.17 -8.17
C ILE A 263 18.01 5.76 -8.11
N PHE A 264 17.47 5.33 -9.24
CA PHE A 264 16.08 4.85 -9.35
C PHE A 264 16.07 3.35 -9.54
N VAL A 265 15.51 2.63 -8.56
CA VAL A 265 15.29 1.19 -8.59
C VAL A 265 13.80 0.93 -8.73
N GLY A 266 13.41 0.32 -9.83
CA GLY A 266 12.00 0.02 -10.10
C GLY A 266 11.65 0.14 -11.58
N ASP A 267 10.36 -0.07 -11.86
CA ASP A 267 9.78 0.05 -13.19
C ASP A 267 8.41 0.73 -13.11
N GLY A 268 7.85 1.12 -14.24
CA GLY A 268 6.55 1.75 -14.30
C GLY A 268 6.34 2.56 -15.57
N ARG A 269 5.12 3.08 -15.72
CA ARG A 269 4.71 3.80 -16.94
C ARG A 269 5.53 5.05 -17.25
N CYS A 270 6.12 5.68 -16.24
CA CYS A 270 6.91 6.90 -16.39
C CYS A 270 8.42 6.63 -16.56
N ARG A 271 8.86 5.35 -16.56
CA ARG A 271 10.27 5.00 -16.73
C ARG A 271 10.85 5.54 -18.06
N GLY A 272 10.21 5.23 -19.17
CA GLY A 272 10.68 5.68 -20.48
C GLY A 272 10.71 7.21 -20.63
N TRP A 273 9.73 7.90 -20.02
CA TRP A 273 9.75 9.35 -19.92
C TRP A 273 10.95 9.85 -19.12
N LEU A 274 11.22 9.28 -17.94
CA LEU A 274 12.35 9.68 -17.10
C LEU A 274 13.70 9.42 -17.81
N GLU A 275 13.86 8.27 -18.45
CA GLU A 275 15.05 7.93 -19.24
C GLU A 275 15.27 8.93 -20.40
N HIS A 276 14.18 9.35 -21.05
CA HIS A 276 14.25 10.37 -22.10
C HIS A 276 14.71 11.72 -21.54
N GLN A 277 14.11 12.19 -20.46
CA GLN A 277 14.45 13.47 -19.83
C GLN A 277 15.89 13.49 -19.31
N VAL A 278 16.38 12.39 -18.74
CA VAL A 278 17.78 12.28 -18.28
C VAL A 278 18.76 12.46 -19.44
N ARG A 279 18.47 11.88 -20.61
CA ARG A 279 19.31 12.07 -21.81
C ARG A 279 19.21 13.47 -22.38
N GLU A 280 18.00 14.01 -22.51
CA GLU A 280 17.72 15.33 -23.10
C GLU A 280 18.41 16.46 -22.34
N HIS A 281 18.43 16.35 -20.99
CA HIS A 281 19.05 17.37 -20.13
C HIS A 281 20.52 17.08 -19.74
N GLY A 282 21.12 16.02 -20.28
CA GLY A 282 22.52 15.67 -20.02
C GLY A 282 22.80 15.27 -18.57
N LEU A 283 21.86 14.57 -17.91
CA LEU A 283 21.93 14.23 -16.49
C LEU A 283 22.53 12.84 -16.21
N SER A 284 23.07 12.15 -17.21
CA SER A 284 23.57 10.78 -17.08
C SER A 284 24.72 10.61 -16.08
N ASP A 285 25.44 11.70 -15.76
CA ASP A 285 26.47 11.70 -14.72
C ASP A 285 25.89 11.66 -13.30
N ASN A 286 24.68 12.20 -13.11
CA ASN A 286 24.04 12.34 -11.82
C ASN A 286 22.92 11.31 -11.59
N VAL A 287 22.40 10.67 -12.66
CA VAL A 287 21.19 9.82 -12.58
C VAL A 287 21.45 8.42 -13.12
N GLN A 288 21.02 7.42 -12.37
CA GLN A 288 20.99 6.02 -12.81
C GLN A 288 19.58 5.46 -12.67
N ILE A 289 19.10 4.72 -13.69
CA ILE A 289 17.80 4.05 -13.70
C ILE A 289 18.05 2.56 -13.91
N LEU A 290 17.94 1.78 -12.84
CA LEU A 290 18.44 0.40 -12.80
C LEU A 290 17.40 -0.65 -13.21
N GLY A 291 16.10 -0.27 -13.31
CA GLY A 291 15.02 -1.24 -13.49
C GLY A 291 14.59 -1.92 -12.20
N ALA A 292 13.75 -2.94 -12.34
CA ALA A 292 13.17 -3.65 -11.20
C ALA A 292 14.09 -4.72 -10.65
N PHE A 293 14.08 -4.87 -9.33
CA PHE A 293 14.75 -5.95 -8.59
C PHE A 293 13.76 -6.63 -7.64
N PRO A 294 14.00 -7.87 -7.21
CA PRO A 294 13.18 -8.53 -6.20
C PRO A 294 13.08 -7.70 -4.92
N PRO A 295 11.91 -7.65 -4.26
CA PRO A 295 11.73 -6.86 -3.02
C PRO A 295 12.73 -7.22 -1.92
N GLU A 296 13.13 -8.48 -1.82
CA GLU A 296 14.08 -9.00 -0.83
C GLU A 296 15.49 -8.42 -1.01
N ARG A 297 15.80 -7.88 -2.20
CA ARG A 297 17.08 -7.19 -2.48
C ARG A 297 17.08 -5.73 -2.04
N MET A 298 15.91 -5.14 -1.80
CA MET A 298 15.79 -3.72 -1.47
C MET A 298 16.53 -3.32 -0.19
N PRO A 299 16.55 -4.09 0.90
CA PRO A 299 17.31 -3.73 2.10
C PRO A 299 18.80 -3.49 1.82
N TYR A 300 19.42 -4.23 0.89
CA TYR A 300 20.82 -4.05 0.51
C TYR A 300 21.04 -2.74 -0.26
N PHE A 301 20.13 -2.39 -1.18
CA PHE A 301 20.15 -1.09 -1.85
C PHE A 301 19.96 0.04 -0.84
N PHE A 302 19.02 -0.11 0.09
CA PHE A 302 18.75 0.91 1.11
C PHE A 302 19.98 1.12 2.02
N ALA A 303 20.63 0.04 2.43
CA ALA A 303 21.81 0.10 3.29
C ALA A 303 23.00 0.83 2.63
N LEU A 304 23.09 0.83 1.30
CA LEU A 304 24.14 1.51 0.52
C LEU A 304 23.83 2.98 0.22
N ALA A 305 22.57 3.38 0.29
CA ALA A 305 22.17 4.76 0.05
C ALA A 305 22.45 5.64 1.27
N ASP A 306 22.77 6.92 1.08
CA ASP A 306 22.89 7.90 2.16
C ASP A 306 21.49 8.32 2.64
N VAL A 307 20.56 8.54 1.69
CA VAL A 307 19.15 8.84 1.97
C VAL A 307 18.22 8.16 0.99
N LEU A 308 16.97 7.92 1.42
CA LEU A 308 15.93 7.34 0.58
C LEU A 308 14.92 8.41 0.16
N LEU A 309 14.61 8.46 -1.13
CA LEU A 309 13.71 9.46 -1.71
C LEU A 309 12.26 8.97 -1.69
N LEU A 310 11.39 9.75 -1.05
CA LEU A 310 9.95 9.59 -1.07
C LEU A 310 9.31 10.79 -1.76
N SER A 311 8.70 10.56 -2.91
CA SER A 311 8.07 11.62 -3.69
C SER A 311 6.65 11.22 -4.09
N LEU A 312 5.71 12.14 -3.97
CA LEU A 312 4.31 12.02 -4.36
C LEU A 312 3.82 13.34 -4.99
N ARG A 313 2.81 13.25 -5.86
CA ARG A 313 2.12 14.43 -6.38
C ARG A 313 1.34 15.16 -5.28
N ASP A 314 1.07 16.44 -5.50
CA ASP A 314 0.17 17.22 -4.63
C ASP A 314 -1.29 16.91 -4.95
N GLU A 315 -1.77 15.79 -4.41
CA GLU A 315 -3.17 15.39 -4.48
C GLU A 315 -3.69 15.06 -3.08
N LEU A 316 -4.93 15.44 -2.79
CA LEU A 316 -5.55 15.24 -1.48
C LEU A 316 -5.39 13.80 -0.98
N ILE A 317 -5.63 12.82 -1.84
CA ILE A 317 -5.55 11.40 -1.44
C ILE A 317 -4.15 11.01 -0.96
N PHE A 318 -3.10 11.54 -1.58
CA PHE A 318 -1.72 11.25 -1.17
C PHE A 318 -1.34 11.97 0.13
N SER A 319 -1.91 13.16 0.39
CA SER A 319 -1.72 13.85 1.66
C SER A 319 -2.40 13.17 2.84
N LEU A 320 -3.43 12.35 2.58
CA LEU A 320 -4.16 11.60 3.60
C LEU A 320 -3.58 10.21 3.88
N THR A 321 -2.86 9.64 2.91
CA THR A 321 -2.38 8.26 2.93
C THR A 321 -0.97 8.17 3.52
N VAL A 322 -0.69 7.12 4.29
CA VAL A 322 0.68 6.73 4.64
C VAL A 322 1.21 5.80 3.55
N PRO A 323 2.16 6.25 2.71
CA PRO A 323 2.69 5.40 1.64
C PRO A 323 3.56 4.27 2.21
N SER A 324 3.40 3.05 1.70
CA SER A 324 4.15 1.88 2.16
C SER A 324 5.67 2.04 2.07
N LYS A 325 6.16 2.86 1.13
CA LYS A 325 7.58 3.19 1.03
C LYS A 325 8.11 3.86 2.29
N LEU A 326 7.34 4.78 2.91
CA LEU A 326 7.78 5.42 4.15
C LEU A 326 8.01 4.37 5.22
N GLN A 327 7.07 3.45 5.40
CA GLN A 327 7.18 2.38 6.40
C GLN A 327 8.38 1.47 6.14
N THR A 328 8.63 1.09 4.88
CA THR A 328 9.81 0.28 4.54
C THR A 328 11.13 1.03 4.73
N TYR A 329 11.16 2.33 4.47
CA TYR A 329 12.35 3.17 4.65
C TYR A 329 12.69 3.35 6.13
N LEU A 330 11.67 3.62 6.95
CA LEU A 330 11.81 3.70 8.40
C LEU A 330 12.27 2.35 8.99
N ALA A 331 11.69 1.23 8.52
CA ALA A 331 12.06 -0.11 8.97
C ALA A 331 13.51 -0.48 8.63
N CYS A 332 14.08 0.07 7.58
CA CYS A 332 15.49 -0.12 7.23
C CYS A 332 16.44 0.88 7.91
N GLY A 333 15.92 1.76 8.78
CA GLY A 333 16.73 2.70 9.55
C GLY A 333 17.49 3.68 8.67
N ARG A 334 16.87 4.20 7.58
CA ARG A 334 17.53 5.13 6.66
C ARG A 334 16.87 6.50 6.70
N PRO A 335 17.67 7.58 6.61
CA PRO A 335 17.13 8.93 6.49
C PRO A 335 16.27 9.07 5.24
N VAL A 336 15.21 9.87 5.31
CA VAL A 336 14.28 10.09 4.20
C VAL A 336 14.36 11.52 3.71
N LEU A 337 14.53 11.70 2.40
CA LEU A 337 14.32 12.94 1.68
C LEU A 337 12.94 12.91 1.05
N GLY A 338 12.01 13.77 1.47
CA GLY A 338 10.62 13.78 1.03
C GLY A 338 10.29 14.93 0.08
N ALA A 339 9.55 14.66 -1.02
CA ALA A 339 8.72 15.63 -1.71
C ALA A 339 7.26 15.23 -1.46
N ILE A 340 6.73 15.56 -0.28
CA ILE A 340 5.50 15.03 0.29
C ILE A 340 4.78 16.05 1.16
N SER A 341 3.47 15.84 1.35
CA SER A 341 2.63 16.64 2.25
C SER A 341 1.79 15.74 3.16
N GLY A 342 1.03 16.36 4.04
CA GLY A 342 0.02 15.70 4.86
C GLY A 342 0.58 14.68 5.85
N GLU A 343 -0.02 13.48 5.92
CA GLU A 343 0.31 12.49 6.94
C GLU A 343 1.74 11.95 6.84
N ALA A 344 2.22 11.74 5.61
CA ALA A 344 3.59 11.27 5.39
C ALA A 344 4.65 12.30 5.86
N ALA A 345 4.42 13.59 5.57
CA ALA A 345 5.30 14.67 6.04
C ALA A 345 5.25 14.82 7.57
N ASN A 346 4.06 14.70 8.16
CA ASN A 346 3.85 14.69 9.61
C ASN A 346 4.64 13.57 10.29
N ILE A 347 4.54 12.35 9.77
CA ILE A 347 5.27 11.18 10.28
C ILE A 347 6.78 11.45 10.20
N LEU A 348 7.28 11.92 9.06
CA LEU A 348 8.70 12.17 8.86
C LEU A 348 9.24 13.23 9.84
N SER A 349 8.49 14.29 10.07
CA SER A 349 8.82 15.34 11.04
C SER A 349 8.79 14.82 12.47
N THR A 350 7.70 14.14 12.87
CA THR A 350 7.54 13.59 14.23
C THR A 350 8.60 12.53 14.55
N ALA A 351 8.96 11.72 13.55
CA ALA A 351 10.02 10.73 13.67
C ALA A 351 11.43 11.35 13.72
N SER A 352 11.58 12.63 13.36
CA SER A 352 12.90 13.24 13.12
C SER A 352 13.77 12.41 12.17
N ALA A 353 13.14 11.80 11.16
CA ALA A 353 13.75 10.77 10.30
C ALA A 353 14.28 11.31 8.97
N GLY A 354 14.29 12.63 8.77
CA GLY A 354 14.75 13.23 7.53
C GLY A 354 14.21 14.63 7.29
N LEU A 355 14.23 15.07 6.02
CA LEU A 355 13.73 16.38 5.59
C LEU A 355 12.63 16.20 4.53
N ALA A 356 11.63 17.07 4.55
CA ALA A 356 10.56 17.09 3.56
C ALA A 356 10.39 18.48 2.94
N ALA A 357 10.37 18.53 1.61
CA ALA A 357 9.86 19.64 0.82
C ALA A 357 8.38 19.44 0.48
N PRO A 358 7.59 20.48 0.22
CA PRO A 358 6.27 20.34 -0.36
C PRO A 358 6.33 19.59 -1.70
N PRO A 359 5.27 18.84 -2.08
CA PRO A 359 5.11 18.37 -3.44
C PRO A 359 5.15 19.55 -4.43
N ASP A 360 5.48 19.28 -5.67
CA ASP A 360 5.53 20.29 -6.75
C ASP A 360 6.45 21.50 -6.50
N ALA A 361 7.41 21.39 -5.54
CA ALA A 361 8.40 22.40 -5.20
C ALA A 361 9.84 21.88 -5.44
N PRO A 362 10.29 21.78 -6.72
CA PRO A 362 11.60 21.23 -7.06
C PRO A 362 12.78 22.01 -6.45
N GLU A 363 12.64 23.34 -6.30
CA GLU A 363 13.67 24.20 -5.67
C GLU A 363 13.88 23.81 -4.20
N ARG A 364 12.79 23.57 -3.48
CA ARG A 364 12.85 23.17 -2.06
C ARG A 364 13.40 21.76 -1.90
N LEU A 365 13.05 20.85 -2.82
CA LEU A 365 13.61 19.50 -2.81
C LEU A 365 15.12 19.53 -3.09
N ALA A 366 15.57 20.35 -4.04
CA ALA A 366 17.00 20.54 -4.32
C ALA A 366 17.75 21.13 -3.11
N GLU A 367 17.18 22.14 -2.45
CA GLU A 367 17.74 22.72 -1.22
C GLU A 367 17.87 21.67 -0.10
N MET A 368 16.83 20.86 0.14
CA MET A 368 16.87 19.80 1.14
C MET A 368 17.90 18.71 0.81
N ALA A 369 17.98 18.30 -0.47
CA ALA A 369 18.98 17.34 -0.93
C ALA A 369 20.41 17.86 -0.71
N LEU A 370 20.66 19.13 -1.06
CA LEU A 370 21.95 19.77 -0.85
C LEU A 370 22.28 19.90 0.64
N THR A 371 21.30 20.25 1.47
CA THR A 371 21.44 20.31 2.92
C THR A 371 21.86 18.96 3.49
N MET A 372 21.14 17.88 3.11
CA MET A 372 21.45 16.52 3.58
C MET A 372 22.82 16.05 3.07
N SER A 373 23.22 16.41 1.85
CA SER A 373 24.53 16.03 1.30
C SER A 373 25.73 16.68 2.02
N ARG A 374 25.50 17.74 2.78
CA ARG A 374 26.50 18.46 3.58
C ARG A 374 26.49 18.04 5.06
N MET A 375 25.53 17.19 5.47
CA MET A 375 25.47 16.71 6.84
C MET A 375 26.63 15.75 7.14
N PRO A 376 27.21 15.80 8.36
CA PRO A 376 28.13 14.78 8.83
C PRO A 376 27.44 13.39 8.79
N ARG A 377 28.21 12.33 8.57
CA ARG A 377 27.69 10.95 8.54
C ARG A 377 27.01 10.55 9.83
N GLU A 378 27.51 11.03 10.95
CA GLU A 378 26.95 10.86 12.27
C GLU A 378 25.52 11.41 12.33
N ARG A 379 25.29 12.59 11.76
CA ARG A 379 23.96 13.22 11.72
C ARG A 379 22.98 12.44 10.85
N LEU A 380 23.41 11.96 9.69
CA LEU A 380 22.59 11.07 8.85
C LEU A 380 22.27 9.77 9.58
N LYS A 381 23.22 9.21 10.33
CA LYS A 381 22.99 8.03 11.15
C LYS A 381 21.94 8.29 12.23
N GLU A 382 22.01 9.40 12.95
CA GLU A 382 21.01 9.79 13.96
C GLU A 382 19.59 9.85 13.36
N LEU A 383 19.42 10.43 12.17
CA LEU A 383 18.13 10.46 11.45
C LEU A 383 17.66 9.04 11.11
N GLY A 384 18.56 8.14 10.72
CA GLY A 384 18.27 6.75 10.45
C GLY A 384 17.89 5.96 11.73
N ASP A 385 18.60 6.18 12.82
CA ASP A 385 18.30 5.56 14.11
C ASP A 385 16.93 6.02 14.64
N ALA A 386 16.62 7.30 14.51
CA ALA A 386 15.31 7.88 14.85
C ALA A 386 14.18 7.31 13.98
N ALA A 387 14.43 7.08 12.68
CA ALA A 387 13.51 6.41 11.76
C ALA A 387 13.17 5.00 12.26
N LEU A 388 14.17 4.21 12.64
CA LEU A 388 14.01 2.84 13.13
C LEU A 388 13.29 2.79 14.48
N GLU A 389 13.59 3.73 15.38
CA GLU A 389 12.90 3.84 16.66
C GLU A 389 11.42 4.16 16.47
N TYR A 390 11.10 5.12 15.60
CA TYR A 390 9.72 5.46 15.26
C TYR A 390 8.97 4.27 14.67
N GLN A 391 9.61 3.53 13.75
CA GLN A 391 9.02 2.33 13.16
C GLN A 391 8.67 1.28 14.22
N ARG A 392 9.59 1.01 15.16
CA ARG A 392 9.36 0.04 16.23
C ARG A 392 8.23 0.46 17.18
N ARG A 393 8.06 1.75 17.40
CA ARG A 393 7.00 2.28 18.28
C ARG A 393 5.64 2.34 17.60
N GLU A 394 5.58 2.80 16.36
CA GLU A 394 4.32 3.14 15.68
C GLU A 394 3.90 2.12 14.60
N PHE A 395 4.84 1.38 14.04
CA PHE A 395 4.61 0.47 12.92
C PHE A 395 5.14 -0.95 13.18
N ASP A 396 5.27 -1.35 14.44
CA ASP A 396 5.65 -2.71 14.80
C ASP A 396 4.65 -3.71 14.25
N ARG A 397 5.15 -4.63 13.42
CA ARG A 397 4.30 -5.57 12.69
C ARG A 397 3.61 -6.56 13.63
N ASP A 398 4.32 -7.07 14.61
CA ASP A 398 3.78 -8.08 15.51
C ASP A 398 2.71 -7.48 16.40
N HIS A 399 2.95 -6.28 16.94
CA HIS A 399 1.95 -5.53 17.70
C HIS A 399 0.65 -5.30 16.89
N TRP A 400 0.75 -4.85 15.64
CA TRP A 400 -0.46 -4.56 14.84
C TRP A 400 -1.17 -5.82 14.34
N LEU A 401 -0.44 -6.93 14.16
CA LEU A 401 -1.05 -8.23 13.90
C LEU A 401 -1.77 -8.78 15.13
N ASP A 402 -1.22 -8.57 16.33
CA ASP A 402 -1.88 -8.92 17.58
C ASP A 402 -3.17 -8.10 17.76
N CYS A 403 -3.12 -6.78 17.54
CA CYS A 403 -4.32 -5.94 17.56
C CYS A 403 -5.38 -6.41 16.54
N LEU A 404 -4.98 -6.75 15.32
CA LEU A 404 -5.92 -7.27 14.31
C LEU A 404 -6.55 -8.58 14.78
N GLU A 405 -5.75 -9.51 15.30
CA GLU A 405 -6.23 -10.79 15.80
C GLU A 405 -7.20 -10.61 16.97
N ASP A 406 -6.88 -9.75 17.93
CA ASP A 406 -7.74 -9.42 19.07
C ASP A 406 -9.10 -8.86 18.60
N TRP A 407 -9.11 -7.97 17.61
CA TRP A 407 -10.36 -7.44 17.07
C TRP A 407 -11.18 -8.49 16.30
N LEU A 408 -10.51 -9.42 15.61
CA LEU A 408 -11.21 -10.53 14.96
C LEU A 408 -11.83 -11.48 15.99
N ARG A 409 -11.16 -11.73 17.13
CA ARG A 409 -11.68 -12.51 18.26
C ARG A 409 -12.84 -11.79 18.93
N GLU A 410 -12.70 -10.51 19.26
CA GLU A 410 -13.77 -9.66 19.80
C GLU A 410 -15.04 -9.77 18.96
N LEU A 411 -14.92 -9.65 17.63
CA LEU A 411 -16.07 -9.75 16.73
C LEU A 411 -16.66 -11.15 16.66
N SER A 412 -15.85 -12.20 16.82
CA SER A 412 -16.32 -13.59 16.80
C SER A 412 -17.15 -13.97 18.03
N GLU A 413 -16.92 -13.30 19.16
CA GLU A 413 -17.57 -13.51 20.45
C GLU A 413 -18.84 -12.66 20.63
N GLN A 414 -19.00 -11.58 19.87
CA GLN A 414 -20.18 -10.73 19.94
C GLN A 414 -21.47 -11.49 19.59
N PRO A 415 -22.59 -11.19 20.27
CA PRO A 415 -23.89 -11.76 19.93
C PRO A 415 -24.21 -11.54 18.44
N ARG A 416 -24.81 -12.53 17.85
CA ARG A 416 -25.19 -12.52 16.43
C ARG A 416 -26.28 -11.49 16.20
N ALA A 417 -26.21 -10.72 15.13
CA ALA A 417 -27.37 -9.96 14.69
C ALA A 417 -28.48 -10.97 14.35
N SER A 418 -29.59 -10.89 15.09
CA SER A 418 -30.84 -11.66 14.86
C SER A 418 -31.46 -11.32 13.51
#